data_a9352edbcd88cc6030c28fbe757fc426
#
_entry.id   a9352edbcd88cc6030c28fbe757fc426
#
_cell.length_a   1.000
_cell.length_b   1.000
_cell.length_c   1.000
_cell.angle_alpha   90.00
_cell.angle_beta   90.00
_cell.angle_gamma   90.00
#
_symmetry.space_group_name_H-M   'P 1'
#
loop_
_entity.id
_entity.type
_entity.pdbx_description
1 polymer ?
#
loop_
_entity_poly.entity_id
_entity_poly.type
_entity_poly.pdbx_seq_one_letter_code
_entity_poly.pdbx_strand_id
1 'polypeptide(L)'
;MKVSKEFILREIAGEHILVLHNEKNMGFSANVNKGMAQSEDRDVLLLNSDTIVTAGWLDKIIACAYREESIGTVTPLSNSATLCSVPVMCQDNPMPENVTADEYAGLIETCSLRRYPRITVAVGFCMYIKRSVIDDIGVFDAETFGRGYGEENDFCNRAEQAGYHHVMCDDTFVYHKGTASFDTEEKKKLLEAHEAILNDRYAAQMRMNHLYCMENPDQEIRDNINMYTKLHNGKQNILYLLHLDFQEGAFNNIGGTQIHVKELTMALRDEYNVFVAARDEEYLRLT
;
A
#
# COMPACT_ATOMS: atom_id res chain seq x y z
N MET A 1 7.08 -35.65 -10.23
CA MET A 1 8.42 -35.10 -9.90
C MET A 1 8.23 -33.64 -9.48
N LYS A 2 8.42 -33.30 -8.20
CA LYS A 2 8.34 -31.88 -7.77
C LYS A 2 9.64 -31.22 -8.23
N VAL A 3 9.55 -30.37 -9.23
CA VAL A 3 10.65 -29.50 -9.64
C VAL A 3 10.92 -28.54 -8.49
N SER A 4 12.16 -28.46 -8.00
CA SER A 4 12.50 -27.52 -6.93
C SER A 4 12.40 -26.07 -7.42
N LYS A 5 11.99 -25.13 -6.54
CA LYS A 5 12.00 -23.69 -6.87
C LYS A 5 13.37 -23.24 -7.38
N GLU A 6 14.44 -23.80 -6.86
CA GLU A 6 15.83 -23.55 -7.26
C GLU A 6 16.13 -23.95 -8.70
N PHE A 7 15.59 -25.09 -9.16
CA PHE A 7 15.73 -25.52 -10.55
C PHE A 7 15.03 -24.53 -11.50
N ILE A 8 13.81 -24.12 -11.18
CA ILE A 8 13.06 -23.14 -12.00
C ILE A 8 13.82 -21.81 -12.09
N LEU A 9 14.33 -21.31 -10.96
CA LEU A 9 15.11 -20.06 -10.94
C LEU A 9 16.37 -20.15 -11.78
N ARG A 10 17.10 -21.28 -11.77
CA ARG A 10 18.28 -21.49 -12.59
C ARG A 10 17.97 -21.60 -14.08
N GLU A 11 16.85 -22.20 -14.45
CA GLU A 11 16.40 -22.31 -15.84
C GLU A 11 15.94 -20.97 -16.43
N ILE A 12 15.38 -20.08 -15.58
CA ILE A 12 14.92 -18.74 -15.97
C ILE A 12 16.08 -17.73 -15.91
N ALA A 13 17.12 -18.02 -15.12
CA ALA A 13 18.27 -17.13 -14.93
C ALA A 13 19.04 -16.91 -16.23
N GLY A 14 18.75 -15.79 -16.91
CA GLY A 14 19.58 -15.25 -18.00
C GLY A 14 20.79 -14.48 -17.44
N GLU A 15 21.53 -13.82 -18.32
CA GLU A 15 22.74 -13.05 -17.97
C GLU A 15 22.50 -11.92 -16.96
N HIS A 16 21.24 -11.53 -16.72
CA HIS A 16 20.85 -10.42 -15.84
C HIS A 16 20.27 -10.87 -14.49
N ILE A 17 20.21 -12.17 -14.22
CA ILE A 17 19.65 -12.72 -12.99
C ILE A 17 20.75 -13.41 -12.19
N LEU A 18 21.01 -12.90 -10.99
CA LEU A 18 21.91 -13.52 -10.01
C LEU A 18 21.08 -14.25 -8.96
N VAL A 19 21.26 -15.57 -8.86
CA VAL A 19 20.62 -16.40 -7.83
C VAL A 19 21.55 -16.56 -6.64
N LEU A 20 21.17 -16.01 -5.49
CA LEU A 20 21.90 -16.14 -4.24
C LEU A 20 21.27 -17.25 -3.38
N HIS A 21 22.07 -18.24 -3.03
CA HIS A 21 21.67 -19.33 -2.16
C HIS A 21 22.08 -19.06 -0.70
N ASN A 22 21.19 -19.37 0.24
CA ASN A 22 21.48 -19.37 1.67
C ASN A 22 21.44 -20.79 2.22
N GLU A 23 22.48 -21.22 2.94
CA GLU A 23 22.55 -22.54 3.55
C GLU A 23 21.50 -22.72 4.67
N LYS A 24 21.09 -21.62 5.28
CA LYS A 24 20.06 -21.58 6.34
C LYS A 24 19.16 -20.36 6.17
N ASN A 25 17.99 -20.39 6.77
CA ASN A 25 17.13 -19.20 6.84
C ASN A 25 17.83 -18.10 7.64
N MET A 26 18.12 -16.99 6.98
CA MET A 26 18.80 -15.85 7.57
C MET A 26 17.82 -14.78 8.13
N GLY A 27 16.51 -14.95 7.92
CA GLY A 27 15.51 -13.92 8.16
C GLY A 27 15.44 -12.90 7.02
N PHE A 28 14.48 -11.97 7.12
CA PHE A 28 14.21 -10.99 6.07
C PHE A 28 15.36 -10.01 5.92
N SER A 29 15.72 -9.28 6.96
CA SER A 29 16.70 -8.18 6.94
C SER A 29 18.08 -8.64 6.42
N ALA A 30 18.60 -9.74 6.95
CA ALA A 30 19.91 -10.25 6.52
C ALA A 30 19.91 -10.78 5.08
N ASN A 31 18.79 -11.36 4.63
CA ASN A 31 18.63 -11.83 3.25
C ASN A 31 18.58 -10.65 2.28
N VAL A 32 17.83 -9.61 2.61
CA VAL A 32 17.75 -8.36 1.83
C VAL A 32 19.11 -7.68 1.76
N ASN A 33 19.79 -7.52 2.90
CA ASN A 33 21.13 -6.91 2.95
C ASN A 33 22.13 -7.66 2.07
N LYS A 34 22.07 -9.00 2.03
CA LYS A 34 22.89 -9.81 1.12
C LYS A 34 22.61 -9.49 -0.37
N GLY A 35 21.34 -9.26 -0.70
CA GLY A 35 20.94 -8.81 -2.05
C GLY A 35 21.46 -7.40 -2.36
N MET A 36 21.28 -6.45 -1.45
CA MET A 36 21.76 -5.05 -1.60
C MET A 36 23.26 -4.96 -1.82
N ALA A 37 24.03 -5.84 -1.19
CA ALA A 37 25.49 -5.91 -1.33
C ALA A 37 25.98 -6.38 -2.71
N GLN A 38 25.08 -6.81 -3.61
CA GLN A 38 25.46 -7.21 -4.99
C GLN A 38 25.62 -6.01 -5.94
N SER A 39 25.20 -4.83 -5.53
CA SER A 39 25.35 -3.60 -6.31
C SER A 39 25.62 -2.43 -5.36
N GLU A 40 26.70 -1.71 -5.61
CA GLU A 40 27.14 -0.56 -4.80
C GLU A 40 26.74 0.79 -5.42
N ASP A 41 26.29 0.80 -6.67
CA ASP A 41 26.08 2.00 -7.49
C ASP A 41 24.64 2.15 -8.01
N ARG A 42 23.73 1.26 -7.63
CA ARG A 42 22.36 1.25 -8.15
C ARG A 42 21.34 1.38 -7.04
N ASP A 43 20.22 1.98 -7.38
CA ASP A 43 19.03 1.93 -6.55
C ASP A 43 18.56 0.50 -6.34
N VAL A 44 17.83 0.28 -5.27
CA VAL A 44 17.36 -1.05 -4.89
C VAL A 44 15.84 -1.07 -4.91
N LEU A 45 15.28 -2.13 -5.48
CA LEU A 45 13.86 -2.45 -5.35
C LEU A 45 13.70 -3.78 -4.63
N LEU A 46 13.11 -3.74 -3.45
CA LEU A 46 12.66 -4.94 -2.76
C LEU A 46 11.33 -5.38 -3.37
N LEU A 47 11.18 -6.66 -3.65
CA LEU A 47 9.96 -7.22 -4.19
C LEU A 47 9.72 -8.60 -3.62
N ASN A 48 8.60 -8.81 -2.95
CA ASN A 48 8.23 -10.11 -2.41
C ASN A 48 7.92 -11.11 -3.53
N SER A 49 8.22 -12.38 -3.30
CA SER A 49 8.03 -13.45 -4.28
C SER A 49 6.55 -13.85 -4.50
N ASP A 50 5.65 -13.33 -3.72
CA ASP A 50 4.19 -13.55 -3.78
C ASP A 50 3.42 -12.32 -4.29
N THR A 51 4.09 -11.51 -5.09
CA THR A 51 3.54 -10.34 -5.78
C THR A 51 3.25 -10.64 -7.26
N ILE A 52 2.31 -9.87 -7.83
CA ILE A 52 2.09 -9.79 -9.28
C ILE A 52 2.26 -8.31 -9.65
N VAL A 53 3.29 -8.02 -10.41
CA VAL A 53 3.55 -6.68 -10.93
C VAL A 53 2.70 -6.41 -12.17
N THR A 54 2.38 -5.14 -12.41
CA THR A 54 1.47 -4.70 -13.46
C THR A 54 2.19 -3.89 -14.54
N ALA A 55 1.55 -3.63 -15.67
CA ALA A 55 2.17 -2.92 -16.78
C ALA A 55 2.71 -1.53 -16.36
N GLY A 56 3.96 -1.21 -16.71
CA GLY A 56 4.60 0.09 -16.47
C GLY A 56 4.86 0.43 -14.99
N TRP A 57 4.66 -0.49 -14.07
CA TRP A 57 4.79 -0.26 -12.63
C TRP A 57 6.14 0.29 -12.21
N LEU A 58 7.23 -0.26 -12.76
CA LEU A 58 8.59 0.13 -12.37
C LEU A 58 8.92 1.54 -12.84
N ASP A 59 8.55 1.88 -14.09
CA ASP A 59 8.80 3.22 -14.63
C ASP A 59 8.07 4.30 -13.83
N LYS A 60 6.84 4.01 -13.38
CA LYS A 60 6.06 4.93 -12.52
C LYS A 60 6.70 5.09 -11.15
N ILE A 61 7.15 4.00 -10.52
CA ILE A 61 7.86 4.04 -9.23
C ILE A 61 9.14 4.87 -9.35
N ILE A 62 9.95 4.64 -10.39
CA ILE A 62 11.17 5.42 -10.65
C ILE A 62 10.84 6.89 -10.88
N ALA A 63 9.87 7.19 -11.73
CA ALA A 63 9.44 8.57 -11.97
C ALA A 63 8.97 9.25 -10.68
N CYS A 64 8.22 8.55 -9.82
CA CYS A 64 7.82 9.04 -8.50
C CYS A 64 9.04 9.33 -7.61
N ALA A 65 10.00 8.40 -7.52
CA ALA A 65 11.19 8.53 -6.70
C ALA A 65 12.04 9.76 -7.06
N TYR A 66 12.14 10.07 -8.34
CA TYR A 66 12.97 11.16 -8.83
C TYR A 66 12.24 12.50 -9.03
N ARG A 67 11.03 12.65 -8.50
CA ARG A 67 10.32 13.95 -8.48
C ARG A 67 10.99 14.97 -7.58
N GLU A 68 11.55 14.52 -6.47
CA GLU A 68 12.24 15.34 -5.48
C GLU A 68 13.49 14.60 -4.97
N GLU A 69 14.57 15.33 -4.69
CA GLU A 69 15.81 14.73 -4.15
C GLU A 69 15.57 14.08 -2.77
N SER A 70 14.74 14.71 -1.95
CA SER A 70 14.42 14.27 -0.60
C SER A 70 13.54 13.01 -0.51
N ILE A 71 12.93 12.55 -1.61
CA ILE A 71 12.26 11.24 -1.62
C ILE A 71 13.32 10.16 -1.51
N GLY A 72 13.31 9.41 -0.41
CA GLY A 72 14.25 8.32 -0.17
C GLY A 72 13.71 6.96 -0.60
N THR A 73 12.44 6.71 -0.34
CA THR A 73 11.79 5.45 -0.70
C THR A 73 10.41 5.67 -1.30
N VAL A 74 9.97 4.70 -2.11
CA VAL A 74 8.64 4.70 -2.74
C VAL A 74 7.99 3.32 -2.57
N THR A 75 6.73 3.32 -2.17
CA THR A 75 5.88 2.12 -2.07
C THR A 75 4.64 2.30 -2.95
N PRO A 76 4.29 1.37 -3.85
CA PRO A 76 3.05 1.43 -4.62
C PRO A 76 1.85 1.03 -3.77
N LEU A 77 0.65 1.31 -4.28
CA LEU A 77 -0.59 0.75 -3.74
C LEU A 77 -0.65 -0.76 -3.94
N SER A 78 -1.35 -1.43 -3.03
CA SER A 78 -1.60 -2.87 -3.12
C SER A 78 -2.93 -3.23 -2.44
N ASN A 79 -3.41 -4.43 -2.69
CA ASN A 79 -4.50 -5.00 -1.92
C ASN A 79 -4.09 -5.37 -0.48
N SER A 80 -2.80 -5.61 -0.23
CA SER A 80 -2.25 -6.03 1.07
C SER A 80 -0.87 -5.40 1.30
N ALA A 81 -0.84 -4.18 1.84
CA ALA A 81 0.38 -3.39 2.04
C ALA A 81 0.25 -2.35 3.18
N THR A 82 -0.32 -2.72 4.29
CA THR A 82 -0.46 -1.86 5.48
C THR A 82 -0.97 -0.45 5.13
N LEU A 83 -0.13 0.59 5.23
CA LEU A 83 -0.49 1.98 4.91
C LEU A 83 -0.85 2.19 3.43
N CYS A 84 -0.31 1.38 2.54
CA CYS A 84 -0.56 1.46 1.10
C CYS A 84 -1.66 0.50 0.63
N SER A 85 -2.43 -0.11 1.55
CA SER A 85 -3.55 -0.98 1.19
C SER A 85 -4.74 -0.20 0.65
N VAL A 86 -5.37 -0.75 -0.38
CA VAL A 86 -6.59 -0.23 -1.03
C VAL A 86 -7.59 -1.37 -1.27
N PRO A 87 -8.90 -1.11 -1.19
CA PRO A 87 -9.57 0.16 -0.86
C PRO A 87 -9.59 0.49 0.65
N VAL A 88 -9.23 -0.42 1.53
CA VAL A 88 -9.22 -0.20 2.98
C VAL A 88 -7.80 -0.30 3.51
N MET A 89 -7.33 0.76 4.19
CA MET A 89 -6.00 0.83 4.77
C MET A 89 -5.81 -0.21 5.88
N CYS A 90 -4.60 -0.72 6.04
CA CYS A 90 -4.19 -1.68 7.08
C CYS A 90 -4.99 -2.99 7.08
N GLN A 91 -5.54 -3.37 5.94
CA GLN A 91 -6.27 -4.63 5.77
C GLN A 91 -5.78 -5.39 4.53
N ASP A 92 -5.98 -6.70 4.56
CA ASP A 92 -5.90 -7.54 3.37
C ASP A 92 -7.24 -7.43 2.64
N ASN A 93 -7.23 -6.77 1.50
CA ASN A 93 -8.43 -6.55 0.70
C ASN A 93 -8.54 -7.63 -0.39
N PRO A 94 -9.72 -8.20 -0.62
CA PRO A 94 -9.95 -9.03 -1.79
C PRO A 94 -9.86 -8.18 -3.06
N MET A 95 -9.40 -8.79 -4.15
CA MET A 95 -9.52 -8.17 -5.47
C MET A 95 -11.00 -8.03 -5.86
N PRO A 96 -11.39 -6.99 -6.63
CA PRO A 96 -12.72 -6.91 -7.18
C PRO A 96 -13.05 -8.15 -8.02
N GLU A 97 -14.30 -8.60 -7.98
CA GLU A 97 -14.73 -9.78 -8.73
C GLU A 97 -14.55 -9.58 -10.23
N ASN A 98 -14.01 -10.61 -10.89
CA ASN A 98 -13.79 -10.64 -12.34
C ASN A 98 -12.84 -9.55 -12.88
N VAL A 99 -11.97 -9.00 -12.04
CA VAL A 99 -10.97 -7.98 -12.41
C VAL A 99 -9.56 -8.56 -12.20
N THR A 100 -8.74 -8.51 -13.23
CA THR A 100 -7.33 -8.90 -13.16
C THR A 100 -6.50 -7.82 -12.45
N ALA A 101 -5.28 -8.15 -12.03
CA ALA A 101 -4.37 -7.18 -11.42
C ALA A 101 -4.03 -6.03 -12.39
N ASP A 102 -3.86 -6.30 -13.68
CA ASP A 102 -3.58 -5.27 -14.69
C ASP A 102 -4.80 -4.36 -14.94
N GLU A 103 -6.01 -4.90 -14.99
CA GLU A 103 -7.22 -4.10 -15.14
C GLU A 103 -7.44 -3.19 -13.92
N TYR A 104 -7.20 -3.72 -12.71
CA TYR A 104 -7.31 -2.91 -11.49
C TYR A 104 -6.22 -1.84 -11.42
N ALA A 105 -5.00 -2.17 -11.84
CA ALA A 105 -3.92 -1.19 -11.95
C ALA A 105 -4.26 -0.06 -12.96
N GLY A 106 -4.83 -0.42 -14.11
CA GLY A 106 -5.29 0.57 -15.11
C GLY A 106 -6.40 1.48 -14.57
N LEU A 107 -7.33 0.93 -13.77
CA LEU A 107 -8.37 1.69 -13.10
C LEU A 107 -7.74 2.68 -12.09
N ILE A 108 -6.84 2.21 -11.24
CA ILE A 108 -6.14 3.03 -10.24
C ILE A 108 -5.35 4.15 -10.93
N GLU A 109 -4.59 3.82 -11.97
CA GLU A 109 -3.85 4.82 -12.74
C GLU A 109 -4.76 5.91 -13.35
N THR A 110 -5.94 5.49 -13.85
CA THR A 110 -6.92 6.39 -14.46
C THR A 110 -7.53 7.34 -13.44
N CYS A 111 -7.85 6.86 -12.25
CA CYS A 111 -8.50 7.67 -11.21
C CYS A 111 -7.51 8.37 -10.26
N SER A 112 -6.22 8.05 -10.33
CA SER A 112 -5.22 8.66 -9.46
C SER A 112 -5.10 10.17 -9.70
N LEU A 113 -5.03 10.91 -8.61
CA LEU A 113 -4.74 12.33 -8.61
C LEU A 113 -3.23 12.63 -8.66
N ARG A 114 -2.39 11.60 -8.64
CA ARG A 114 -0.92 11.68 -8.62
C ARG A 114 -0.40 12.64 -7.56
N ARG A 115 -0.95 12.53 -6.36
CA ARG A 115 -0.58 13.33 -5.20
C ARG A 115 0.75 12.89 -4.61
N TYR A 116 1.06 11.60 -4.73
CA TYR A 116 2.26 10.98 -4.17
C TYR A 116 2.48 11.39 -2.70
N PRO A 117 1.51 11.09 -1.82
CA PRO A 117 1.55 11.58 -0.45
C PRO A 117 2.72 10.97 0.33
N ARG A 118 3.21 11.73 1.32
CA ARG A 118 4.18 11.23 2.27
C ARG A 118 3.52 10.22 3.20
N ILE A 119 4.17 9.09 3.37
CA ILE A 119 3.80 8.05 4.34
C ILE A 119 4.84 8.00 5.44
N THR A 120 4.43 7.57 6.62
CA THR A 120 5.31 7.52 7.79
C THR A 120 6.29 6.35 7.76
N VAL A 121 5.97 5.29 7.00
CA VAL A 121 6.83 4.12 6.82
C VAL A 121 6.59 3.48 5.46
N ALA A 122 7.64 3.13 4.75
CA ALA A 122 7.56 2.35 3.52
C ALA A 122 7.31 0.87 3.82
N VAL A 123 6.72 0.13 2.90
CA VAL A 123 6.33 -1.28 3.10
C VAL A 123 7.16 -2.20 2.22
N GLY A 124 7.85 -3.13 2.83
CA GLY A 124 8.88 -3.98 2.21
C GLY A 124 8.38 -5.00 1.19
N PHE A 125 7.05 -5.17 1.02
CA PHE A 125 6.54 -6.08 -0.01
C PHE A 125 6.95 -5.63 -1.43
N CYS A 126 6.99 -4.31 -1.64
CA CYS A 126 7.49 -3.63 -2.84
C CYS A 126 7.99 -2.24 -2.43
N MET A 127 9.29 -2.13 -2.17
CA MET A 127 9.90 -0.91 -1.65
C MET A 127 11.09 -0.51 -2.54
N TYR A 128 10.94 0.62 -3.21
CA TYR A 128 12.04 1.25 -3.93
C TYR A 128 12.86 2.12 -2.98
N ILE A 129 14.18 2.01 -3.05
CA ILE A 129 15.13 2.70 -2.19
C ILE A 129 16.19 3.35 -3.08
N LYS A 130 16.34 4.67 -3.01
CA LYS A 130 17.45 5.33 -3.69
C LYS A 130 18.79 4.91 -3.10
N ARG A 131 19.79 4.78 -3.93
CA ARG A 131 21.15 4.43 -3.51
C ARG A 131 21.69 5.43 -2.49
N SER A 132 21.47 6.71 -2.69
CA SER A 132 21.88 7.76 -1.75
C SER A 132 21.43 7.53 -0.32
N VAL A 133 20.22 6.97 -0.12
CA VAL A 133 19.73 6.62 1.23
C VAL A 133 20.62 5.54 1.86
N ILE A 134 20.91 4.49 1.08
CA ILE A 134 21.74 3.36 1.57
C ILE A 134 23.16 3.84 1.87
N ASP A 135 23.69 4.73 1.05
CA ASP A 135 25.04 5.29 1.23
C ASP A 135 25.12 6.16 2.49
N ASP A 136 24.06 6.90 2.81
CA ASP A 136 24.02 7.81 3.97
C ASP A 136 23.72 7.09 5.28
N ILE A 137 22.77 6.12 5.28
CA ILE A 137 22.29 5.51 6.52
C ILE A 137 22.62 4.01 6.66
N GLY A 138 23.21 3.40 5.64
CA GLY A 138 23.47 1.95 5.59
C GLY A 138 22.22 1.13 5.27
N VAL A 139 22.35 -0.16 5.48
CA VAL A 139 21.33 -1.18 5.19
C VAL A 139 20.39 -1.44 6.39
N PHE A 140 19.51 -2.43 6.32
CA PHE A 140 18.65 -2.82 7.44
C PHE A 140 19.45 -3.30 8.65
N ASP A 141 19.01 -2.95 9.86
CA ASP A 141 19.59 -3.45 11.13
C ASP A 141 19.20 -4.93 11.34
N ALA A 142 19.93 -5.83 10.67
CA ALA A 142 19.71 -7.26 10.76
C ALA A 142 20.16 -7.87 12.11
N GLU A 143 20.96 -7.17 12.89
CA GLU A 143 21.37 -7.61 14.22
C GLU A 143 20.19 -7.50 15.20
N THR A 144 19.49 -6.38 15.17
CA THR A 144 18.32 -6.13 16.03
C THR A 144 17.05 -6.82 15.49
N PHE A 145 16.77 -6.68 14.19
CA PHE A 145 15.50 -7.07 13.56
C PHE A 145 15.62 -8.30 12.63
N GLY A 146 16.61 -9.15 12.83
CA GLY A 146 17.00 -10.21 11.89
C GLY A 146 15.89 -11.16 11.44
N ARG A 147 14.91 -11.43 12.30
CA ARG A 147 13.75 -12.27 11.96
C ARG A 147 12.61 -11.55 11.24
N GLY A 148 12.72 -10.23 11.10
CA GLY A 148 11.68 -9.37 10.53
C GLY A 148 10.81 -8.68 11.59
N TYR A 149 9.91 -7.81 11.12
CA TYR A 149 8.99 -6.97 11.90
C TYR A 149 9.69 -5.84 12.67
N GLY A 150 9.74 -4.69 12.08
CA GLY A 150 10.32 -3.46 12.67
C GLY A 150 11.53 -2.92 11.91
N GLU A 151 12.15 -3.71 11.06
CA GLU A 151 13.28 -3.31 10.22
C GLU A 151 12.96 -2.16 9.28
N GLU A 152 11.77 -2.16 8.69
CA GLU A 152 11.30 -1.07 7.83
C GLU A 152 11.10 0.21 8.63
N ASN A 153 10.53 0.10 9.84
CA ASN A 153 10.38 1.24 10.73
C ASN A 153 11.74 1.83 11.11
N ASP A 154 12.70 1.01 11.51
CA ASP A 154 14.06 1.46 11.84
C ASP A 154 14.74 2.14 10.65
N PHE A 155 14.69 1.50 9.47
CA PHE A 155 15.28 2.04 8.25
C PHE A 155 14.65 3.38 7.86
N CYS A 156 13.31 3.47 7.86
CA CYS A 156 12.60 4.68 7.55
C CYS A 156 12.92 5.81 8.55
N ASN A 157 12.97 5.51 9.84
CA ASN A 157 13.34 6.51 10.84
C ASN A 157 14.76 7.05 10.67
N ARG A 158 15.73 6.18 10.35
CA ARG A 158 17.10 6.63 10.06
C ARG A 158 17.15 7.49 8.80
N ALA A 159 16.39 7.12 7.77
CA ALA A 159 16.28 7.90 6.53
C ALA A 159 15.66 9.29 6.79
N GLU A 160 14.59 9.38 7.60
CA GLU A 160 13.99 10.67 7.98
C GLU A 160 14.96 11.55 8.76
N GLN A 161 15.74 10.99 9.68
CA GLN A 161 16.78 11.72 10.42
C GLN A 161 17.88 12.24 9.49
N ALA A 162 18.13 11.58 8.36
CA ALA A 162 19.06 12.02 7.33
C ALA A 162 18.44 13.02 6.32
N GLY A 163 17.14 13.36 6.49
CA GLY A 163 16.45 14.36 5.66
C GLY A 163 15.66 13.77 4.49
N TYR A 164 15.57 12.46 4.39
CA TYR A 164 14.74 11.78 3.39
C TYR A 164 13.30 11.63 3.88
N HIS A 165 12.38 11.36 2.95
CA HIS A 165 11.01 10.98 3.28
C HIS A 165 10.53 9.84 2.38
N HIS A 166 9.42 9.25 2.77
CA HIS A 166 8.80 8.08 2.13
C HIS A 166 7.53 8.48 1.42
N VAL A 167 7.27 7.91 0.24
CA VAL A 167 6.15 8.32 -0.60
C VAL A 167 5.34 7.10 -1.05
N MET A 168 4.02 7.23 -1.03
CA MET A 168 3.10 6.30 -1.66
C MET A 168 2.91 6.68 -3.13
N CYS A 169 3.21 5.75 -4.05
CA CYS A 169 2.99 5.93 -5.48
C CYS A 169 1.54 5.60 -5.81
N ASP A 170 0.65 6.61 -5.72
CA ASP A 170 -0.80 6.46 -5.76
C ASP A 170 -1.40 6.21 -7.15
N ASP A 171 -0.57 6.22 -8.21
CA ASP A 171 -0.95 5.83 -9.57
C ASP A 171 -0.44 4.44 -9.99
N THR A 172 0.13 3.69 -9.05
CA THR A 172 0.74 2.40 -9.31
C THR A 172 0.20 1.34 -8.35
N PHE A 173 -0.21 0.20 -8.90
CA PHE A 173 -0.70 -0.93 -8.12
C PHE A 173 0.15 -2.18 -8.39
N VAL A 174 0.52 -2.87 -7.31
CA VAL A 174 1.17 -4.17 -7.33
C VAL A 174 0.35 -5.12 -6.46
N TYR A 175 -0.16 -6.20 -7.06
CA TYR A 175 -0.90 -7.19 -6.29
C TYR A 175 0.04 -7.94 -5.35
N HIS A 176 -0.38 -8.10 -4.11
CA HIS A 176 0.34 -8.88 -3.09
C HIS A 176 -0.58 -9.97 -2.56
N LYS A 177 -0.19 -11.22 -2.72
CA LYS A 177 -1.02 -12.35 -2.29
C LYS A 177 -1.30 -12.28 -0.79
N GLY A 178 -0.37 -11.68 -0.03
CA GLY A 178 -0.44 -11.65 1.42
C GLY A 178 -0.46 -13.10 1.95
N THR A 179 0.54 -13.52 2.63
CA THR A 179 0.41 -14.74 3.39
C THR A 179 -0.32 -14.36 4.66
N ALA A 180 -1.44 -15.00 4.93
CA ALA A 180 -1.95 -15.08 6.28
C ALA A 180 -0.79 -15.63 7.14
N SER A 181 0.04 -14.73 7.63
CA SER A 181 1.13 -15.08 8.54
C SER A 181 0.42 -15.70 9.72
N PHE A 182 0.57 -17.01 9.90
CA PHE A 182 -0.01 -17.70 11.04
C PHE A 182 0.32 -16.89 12.28
N ASP A 183 -0.72 -16.48 12.98
CA ASP A 183 -0.62 -15.69 14.21
C ASP A 183 -0.13 -16.63 15.30
N THR A 184 1.19 -16.83 15.33
CA THR A 184 1.83 -17.68 16.33
C THR A 184 2.17 -16.84 17.54
N GLU A 185 2.08 -17.42 18.73
CA GLU A 185 2.54 -16.79 19.98
C GLU A 185 3.99 -16.30 19.88
N GLU A 186 4.82 -16.99 19.10
CA GLU A 186 6.20 -16.61 18.86
C GLU A 186 6.29 -15.31 18.04
N LYS A 187 5.47 -15.16 17.00
CA LYS A 187 5.37 -13.93 16.20
C LYS A 187 4.92 -12.75 17.05
N LYS A 188 3.90 -12.94 17.89
CA LYS A 188 3.35 -11.93 18.78
C LYS A 188 4.42 -11.39 19.74
N LYS A 189 5.15 -12.30 20.41
CA LYS A 189 6.26 -11.92 21.28
C LYS A 189 7.37 -11.16 20.54
N LEU A 190 7.67 -11.54 19.31
CA LEU A 190 8.67 -10.88 18.50
C LEU A 190 8.23 -9.45 18.13
N LEU A 191 6.97 -9.28 17.71
CA LEU A 191 6.38 -7.97 17.43
C LEU A 191 6.43 -7.05 18.66
N GLU A 192 5.99 -7.54 19.83
CA GLU A 192 6.00 -6.79 21.08
C GLU A 192 7.43 -6.37 21.48
N ALA A 193 8.41 -7.27 21.34
CA ALA A 193 9.80 -6.97 21.64
C ALA A 193 10.38 -5.91 20.70
N HIS A 194 10.13 -6.02 19.40
CA HIS A 194 10.62 -5.04 18.41
C HIS A 194 9.90 -3.70 18.53
N GLU A 195 8.60 -3.70 18.83
CA GLU A 195 7.85 -2.47 19.09
C GLU A 195 8.41 -1.72 20.32
N ALA A 196 8.79 -2.44 21.39
CA ALA A 196 9.43 -1.84 22.54
C ALA A 196 10.77 -1.16 22.19
N ILE A 197 11.60 -1.81 21.34
CA ILE A 197 12.87 -1.24 20.86
C ILE A 197 12.60 0.00 19.99
N LEU A 198 11.63 -0.04 19.09
CA LEU A 198 11.27 1.08 18.22
C LEU A 198 10.72 2.26 19.04
N ASN A 199 9.89 2.00 20.05
CA ASN A 199 9.40 3.03 20.95
C ASN A 199 10.51 3.68 21.79
N ASP A 200 11.51 2.91 22.21
CA ASP A 200 12.69 3.46 22.91
C ASP A 200 13.54 4.34 21.99
N ARG A 201 13.81 3.87 20.76
CA ARG A 201 14.64 4.59 19.78
C ARG A 201 13.91 5.79 19.15
N TYR A 202 12.61 5.65 18.82
CA TYR A 202 11.87 6.54 17.92
C TYR A 202 10.45 6.86 18.42
N ALA A 203 10.27 7.15 19.70
CA ALA A 203 8.96 7.35 20.33
C ALA A 203 8.05 8.38 19.62
N ALA A 204 8.62 9.46 19.09
CA ALA A 204 7.84 10.47 18.36
C ALA A 204 7.29 9.92 17.05
N GLN A 205 8.14 9.23 16.27
CA GLN A 205 7.77 8.67 14.99
C GLN A 205 6.79 7.51 15.13
N MET A 206 6.95 6.66 16.14
CA MET A 206 5.99 5.59 16.43
C MET A 206 4.59 6.15 16.75
N ARG A 207 4.53 7.30 17.45
CA ARG A 207 3.26 8.03 17.64
C ARG A 207 2.70 8.58 16.34
N MET A 208 3.54 9.11 15.45
CA MET A 208 3.11 9.59 14.13
C MET A 208 2.56 8.45 13.26
N ASN A 209 3.20 7.27 13.28
CA ASN A 209 2.69 6.09 12.58
C ASN A 209 1.30 5.69 13.09
N HIS A 210 1.11 5.71 14.42
CA HIS A 210 -0.19 5.41 15.02
C HIS A 210 -1.25 6.45 14.62
N LEU A 211 -0.94 7.73 14.68
CA LEU A 211 -1.84 8.81 14.27
C LEU A 211 -2.19 8.70 12.78
N TYR A 212 -1.22 8.42 11.91
CA TYR A 212 -1.47 8.21 10.48
C TYR A 212 -2.48 7.09 10.24
N CYS A 213 -2.35 5.97 10.95
CA CYS A 213 -3.31 4.86 10.87
C CYS A 213 -4.71 5.25 11.38
N MET A 214 -4.79 6.06 12.43
CA MET A 214 -6.07 6.49 13.02
C MET A 214 -6.78 7.54 12.18
N GLU A 215 -6.04 8.51 11.68
CA GLU A 215 -6.60 9.66 10.93
C GLU A 215 -6.81 9.36 9.45
N ASN A 216 -6.03 8.40 8.91
CA ASN A 216 -6.06 8.01 7.49
C ASN A 216 -6.07 9.25 6.56
N PRO A 217 -5.02 10.07 6.56
CA PRO A 217 -5.01 11.36 5.86
C PRO A 217 -5.21 11.23 4.34
N ASP A 218 -4.95 10.05 3.78
CA ASP A 218 -5.08 9.75 2.36
C ASP A 218 -6.39 8.98 2.03
N GLN A 219 -7.40 9.09 2.89
CA GLN A 219 -8.71 8.45 2.67
C GLN A 219 -9.32 8.83 1.32
N GLU A 220 -9.13 10.06 0.88
CA GLU A 220 -9.65 10.53 -0.42
C GLU A 220 -9.11 9.72 -1.61
N ILE A 221 -7.86 9.29 -1.59
CA ILE A 221 -7.29 8.41 -2.62
C ILE A 221 -8.05 7.08 -2.65
N ARG A 222 -8.32 6.51 -1.48
CA ARG A 222 -9.04 5.24 -1.33
C ARG A 222 -10.50 5.35 -1.73
N ASP A 223 -11.15 6.43 -1.35
CA ASP A 223 -12.54 6.73 -1.72
C ASP A 223 -12.68 6.89 -3.24
N ASN A 224 -11.72 7.57 -3.86
CA ASN A 224 -11.68 7.75 -5.31
C ASN A 224 -11.55 6.40 -6.05
N ILE A 225 -10.61 5.54 -5.61
CA ILE A 225 -10.44 4.19 -6.17
C ILE A 225 -11.71 3.37 -5.97
N ASN A 226 -12.30 3.39 -4.78
CA ASN A 226 -13.51 2.65 -4.46
C ASN A 226 -14.70 3.10 -5.30
N MET A 227 -14.86 4.41 -5.48
CA MET A 227 -15.89 4.99 -6.34
C MET A 227 -15.70 4.56 -7.81
N TYR A 228 -14.48 4.69 -8.35
CA TYR A 228 -14.17 4.27 -9.72
C TYR A 228 -14.38 2.77 -9.93
N THR A 229 -14.02 1.94 -8.97
CA THR A 229 -14.26 0.50 -8.99
C THR A 229 -15.76 0.19 -9.08
N LYS A 230 -16.57 0.89 -8.29
CA LYS A 230 -18.03 0.76 -8.35
C LYS A 230 -18.59 1.21 -9.69
N LEU A 231 -18.14 2.34 -10.23
CA LEU A 231 -18.60 2.87 -11.52
C LEU A 231 -18.32 1.92 -12.69
N HIS A 232 -17.31 1.07 -12.59
CA HIS A 232 -16.82 0.18 -13.65
C HIS A 232 -17.04 -1.32 -13.37
N ASN A 233 -17.90 -1.68 -12.43
CA ASN A 233 -18.18 -3.07 -12.07
C ASN A 233 -19.19 -3.78 -13.02
N GLY A 234 -19.55 -3.16 -14.14
CA GLY A 234 -20.48 -3.69 -15.13
C GLY A 234 -21.97 -3.44 -14.83
N LYS A 235 -22.33 -2.96 -13.65
CA LYS A 235 -23.71 -2.53 -13.35
C LYS A 235 -23.98 -1.14 -13.93
N GLN A 236 -25.24 -0.87 -14.26
CA GLN A 236 -25.66 0.47 -14.64
C GLN A 236 -25.63 1.40 -13.44
N ASN A 237 -25.22 2.66 -13.68
CA ASN A 237 -25.07 3.67 -12.65
C ASN A 237 -26.30 4.59 -12.61
N ILE A 238 -26.84 4.80 -11.42
CA ILE A 238 -27.95 5.73 -11.15
C ILE A 238 -27.44 6.81 -10.20
N LEU A 239 -27.63 8.06 -10.55
CA LEU A 239 -27.29 9.21 -9.69
C LEU A 239 -28.56 9.95 -9.29
N TYR A 240 -28.81 10.04 -7.98
CA TYR A 240 -29.79 10.93 -7.41
C TYR A 240 -29.14 12.24 -6.96
N LEU A 241 -29.70 13.36 -7.44
CA LEU A 241 -29.28 14.70 -7.00
C LEU A 241 -30.29 15.23 -5.99
N LEU A 242 -29.84 15.46 -4.77
CA LEU A 242 -30.64 16.06 -3.72
C LEU A 242 -30.24 17.52 -3.52
N HIS A 243 -31.23 18.42 -3.53
CA HIS A 243 -31.02 19.86 -3.31
C HIS A 243 -30.92 20.24 -1.82
N LEU A 244 -31.10 19.25 -0.93
CA LEU A 244 -31.06 19.44 0.52
C LEU A 244 -29.64 19.30 1.03
N ASP A 245 -29.34 20.03 2.12
CA ASP A 245 -28.07 19.92 2.79
C ASP A 245 -27.83 18.48 3.30
N PHE A 246 -26.64 17.99 3.08
CA PHE A 246 -26.20 16.72 3.63
C PHE A 246 -25.79 16.97 5.08
N GLN A 247 -26.55 16.42 6.03
CA GLN A 247 -26.12 16.32 7.41
C GLN A 247 -25.69 14.89 7.69
N GLU A 248 -24.66 14.71 8.47
CA GLU A 248 -24.20 13.40 8.90
C GLU A 248 -25.37 12.63 9.53
N GLY A 249 -25.75 11.50 8.94
CA GLY A 249 -27.02 10.82 9.25
C GLY A 249 -28.25 11.36 8.49
N ALA A 250 -28.06 12.00 7.33
CA ALA A 250 -29.12 12.62 6.52
C ALA A 250 -30.35 11.73 6.23
N PHE A 251 -30.16 10.41 6.27
CA PHE A 251 -31.27 9.45 6.24
C PHE A 251 -32.04 9.32 7.57
N ASN A 252 -31.62 9.99 8.62
CA ASN A 252 -32.30 10.01 9.92
C ASN A 252 -33.17 11.27 10.11
N ASN A 253 -32.99 12.31 9.30
CA ASN A 253 -33.83 13.50 9.30
C ASN A 253 -34.99 13.33 8.30
N ILE A 254 -36.19 13.24 8.80
CA ILE A 254 -37.40 12.72 8.19
C ILE A 254 -38.05 13.75 7.28
N GLY A 255 -37.52 13.89 6.06
CA GLY A 255 -38.26 14.47 4.93
C GLY A 255 -38.72 13.37 3.97
N GLY A 256 -39.88 13.52 3.35
CA GLY A 256 -40.40 12.51 2.41
C GLY A 256 -39.42 12.14 1.27
N THR A 257 -38.65 13.11 0.78
CA THR A 257 -37.65 12.91 -0.28
C THR A 257 -36.51 12.01 0.15
N GLN A 258 -35.95 12.21 1.38
CA GLN A 258 -34.85 11.38 1.88
C GLN A 258 -35.30 9.94 2.12
N ILE A 259 -36.51 9.75 2.68
CA ILE A 259 -37.09 8.41 2.87
C ILE A 259 -37.25 7.71 1.53
N HIS A 260 -37.81 8.40 0.54
CA HIS A 260 -38.02 7.85 -0.79
C HIS A 260 -36.72 7.46 -1.48
N VAL A 261 -35.69 8.31 -1.46
CA VAL A 261 -34.37 8.00 -2.03
C VAL A 261 -33.74 6.82 -1.30
N LYS A 262 -33.83 6.75 0.04
CA LYS A 262 -33.35 5.61 0.81
C LYS A 262 -34.02 4.30 0.39
N GLU A 263 -35.35 4.30 0.28
CA GLU A 263 -36.13 3.11 -0.14
C GLU A 263 -35.75 2.68 -1.55
N LEU A 264 -35.63 3.62 -2.50
CA LEU A 264 -35.20 3.34 -3.88
C LEU A 264 -33.76 2.79 -3.91
N THR A 265 -32.84 3.39 -3.16
CA THR A 265 -31.46 2.89 -3.05
C THR A 265 -31.43 1.46 -2.54
N MET A 266 -32.19 1.16 -1.50
CA MET A 266 -32.30 -0.20 -0.96
C MET A 266 -32.90 -1.19 -1.96
N ALA A 267 -33.90 -0.79 -2.73
CA ALA A 267 -34.56 -1.63 -3.71
C ALA A 267 -33.70 -1.91 -4.95
N LEU A 268 -32.85 -0.97 -5.34
CA LEU A 268 -32.09 -1.02 -6.60
C LEU A 268 -30.64 -1.48 -6.45
N ARG A 269 -30.08 -1.49 -5.26
CA ARG A 269 -28.64 -1.72 -5.00
C ARG A 269 -28.11 -3.08 -5.51
N ASP A 270 -28.98 -4.07 -5.64
CA ASP A 270 -28.56 -5.40 -6.09
C ASP A 270 -28.35 -5.44 -7.62
N GLU A 271 -29.09 -4.63 -8.38
CA GLU A 271 -29.04 -4.58 -9.84
C GLU A 271 -28.24 -3.39 -10.38
N TYR A 272 -28.21 -2.27 -9.64
CA TYR A 272 -27.61 -0.99 -10.05
C TYR A 272 -26.58 -0.51 -9.04
N ASN A 273 -25.63 0.30 -9.51
CA ASN A 273 -24.86 1.18 -8.64
C ASN A 273 -25.67 2.45 -8.38
N VAL A 274 -26.02 2.71 -7.14
CA VAL A 274 -26.83 3.88 -6.78
C VAL A 274 -25.95 4.86 -6.05
N PHE A 275 -25.83 6.06 -6.58
CA PHE A 275 -25.09 7.17 -6.01
C PHE A 275 -26.06 8.27 -5.61
N VAL A 276 -25.79 8.93 -4.49
CA VAL A 276 -26.57 10.06 -4.01
C VAL A 276 -25.62 11.24 -3.86
N ALA A 277 -25.84 12.30 -4.63
CA ALA A 277 -25.14 13.57 -4.47
C ALA A 277 -26.06 14.54 -3.71
N ALA A 278 -25.61 15.02 -2.57
CA ALA A 278 -26.32 15.98 -1.76
C ALA A 278 -25.41 17.20 -1.49
N ARG A 279 -26.02 18.32 -1.19
CA ARG A 279 -25.29 19.52 -0.79
C ARG A 279 -24.69 19.32 0.61
N ASP A 280 -23.43 19.68 0.76
CA ASP A 280 -22.70 19.71 2.02
C ASP A 280 -22.01 21.07 2.10
N GLU A 281 -22.67 22.01 2.78
CA GLU A 281 -22.27 23.43 2.84
C GLU A 281 -21.98 24.03 1.44
N GLU A 282 -20.71 24.14 1.06
CA GLU A 282 -20.27 24.69 -0.23
C GLU A 282 -19.96 23.61 -1.28
N TYR A 283 -20.06 22.32 -0.93
CA TYR A 283 -19.66 21.20 -1.80
C TYR A 283 -20.83 20.26 -2.08
N LEU A 284 -20.72 19.48 -3.16
CA LEU A 284 -21.54 18.31 -3.41
C LEU A 284 -20.84 17.09 -2.84
N ARG A 285 -21.45 16.41 -1.88
CA ARG A 285 -20.98 15.16 -1.35
C ARG A 285 -21.65 13.99 -2.07
N LEU A 286 -20.84 13.05 -2.58
CA LEU A 286 -21.28 11.83 -3.23
C LEU A 286 -21.14 10.65 -2.25
N THR A 287 -22.19 9.89 -2.06
CA THR A 287 -22.23 8.67 -1.23
C THR A 287 -22.81 7.48 -2.00
#